data_01d3c344bce1c351d29dc531a821e504
#
_entry.id   01d3c344bce1c351d29dc531a821e504
#
_cell.length_a   1.000
_cell.length_b   1.000
_cell.length_c   1.000
_cell.angle_alpha   90.00
_cell.angle_beta   90.00
_cell.angle_gamma   90.00
#
_symmetry.space_group_name_H-M   'P 1'
#
loop_
_entity.id
_entity.type
_entity.pdbx_description
1 polymer ?
#
loop_
_entity_poly.entity_id
_entity_poly.type
_entity_poly.pdbx_seq_one_letter_code
_entity_poly.pdbx_strand_id
1 'polypeptide(L)'
;MEAMSDWRSFWDSAHSIYVNARHKDVHYREIADAIAAFAREAGPRVLDYGCGEAIHADRVAAVASQVVLCDAAPSVRAAIAKRFAGEPRIRVLSPEEVEKLPDGSLDLIVSNSVTQYLTHAELERVLGLWHRLLKAGGTLVVADVIPPDAGALTDAAALLRYAAANRFLIAALWGLVRTALSPYSRLRSQIGVTRYTQSAFMELLASVGFTAERLSRNLEHNAARMTFRARRT
;
A
#
# COMPACT_ATOMS: atom_id res chain seq x y z
N MET A 1 5.23 -23.64 -8.91
CA MET A 1 5.21 -23.00 -7.58
C MET A 1 6.37 -22.02 -7.37
N GLU A 2 7.09 -21.66 -8.44
CA GLU A 2 8.25 -20.74 -8.43
C GLU A 2 7.97 -19.29 -8.85
N ALA A 3 6.79 -18.98 -9.37
CA ALA A 3 6.50 -17.66 -9.98
C ALA A 3 6.29 -16.51 -8.98
N MET A 4 6.07 -16.78 -7.70
CA MET A 4 5.79 -15.73 -6.69
C MET A 4 7.02 -15.25 -5.91
N SER A 5 8.20 -15.82 -6.10
CA SER A 5 9.45 -15.35 -5.49
C SER A 5 10.03 -14.09 -6.15
N ASP A 6 9.51 -13.70 -7.29
CA ASP A 6 10.11 -12.66 -8.15
C ASP A 6 9.59 -11.23 -7.92
N TRP A 7 8.47 -11.04 -7.18
CA TRP A 7 7.96 -9.70 -6.92
C TRP A 7 8.87 -8.87 -5.98
N ARG A 8 9.57 -9.52 -5.04
CA ARG A 8 10.49 -8.83 -4.13
C ARG A 8 11.72 -8.32 -4.88
N SER A 9 12.30 -9.15 -5.74
CA SER A 9 13.43 -8.74 -6.59
C SER A 9 13.03 -7.68 -7.61
N PHE A 10 11.79 -7.73 -8.12
CA PHE A 10 11.25 -6.69 -8.98
C PHE A 10 11.22 -5.35 -8.24
N TRP A 11 10.65 -5.28 -7.04
CA TRP A 11 10.56 -4.03 -6.28
C TRP A 11 11.92 -3.52 -5.76
N ASP A 12 12.90 -4.40 -5.62
CA ASP A 12 14.30 -4.01 -5.27
C ASP A 12 15.14 -3.60 -6.50
N SER A 13 14.56 -3.64 -7.70
CA SER A 13 15.25 -3.24 -8.92
C SER A 13 15.02 -1.76 -9.27
N ALA A 14 15.92 -1.18 -10.07
CA ALA A 14 15.82 0.21 -10.53
C ALA A 14 14.72 0.36 -11.62
N HIS A 15 13.46 0.30 -11.23
CA HIS A 15 12.34 0.55 -12.15
C HIS A 15 11.40 1.60 -11.56
N SER A 16 10.63 2.26 -12.41
CA SER A 16 9.59 3.19 -11.97
C SER A 16 8.26 2.80 -12.60
N ILE A 17 7.26 2.60 -11.76
CA ILE A 17 5.86 2.44 -12.18
C ILE A 17 5.19 3.79 -12.47
N TYR A 18 5.83 4.87 -12.11
CA TYR A 18 5.34 6.23 -12.33
C TYR A 18 5.73 6.73 -13.72
N VAL A 19 4.81 7.37 -14.40
CA VAL A 19 5.04 7.90 -15.77
C VAL A 19 5.98 9.11 -15.77
N ASN A 20 6.02 9.87 -14.66
CA ASN A 20 6.97 10.96 -14.43
C ASN A 20 7.04 11.33 -12.93
N ALA A 21 7.92 12.29 -12.60
CA ALA A 21 8.11 12.77 -11.22
C ALA A 21 6.84 13.40 -10.63
N ARG A 22 6.03 14.10 -11.42
CA ARG A 22 4.77 14.70 -10.96
C ARG A 22 3.74 13.65 -10.57
N HIS A 23 3.59 12.59 -11.37
CA HIS A 23 2.71 11.46 -11.02
C HIS A 23 3.12 10.88 -9.67
N LYS A 24 4.41 10.62 -9.48
CA LYS A 24 4.96 10.09 -8.25
C LYS A 24 4.72 11.03 -7.06
N ASP A 25 4.99 12.31 -7.22
CA ASP A 25 4.79 13.33 -6.18
C ASP A 25 3.32 13.40 -5.72
N VAL A 26 2.39 13.54 -6.67
CA VAL A 26 0.96 13.64 -6.36
C VAL A 26 0.46 12.36 -5.68
N HIS A 27 0.83 11.20 -6.22
CA HIS A 27 0.46 9.90 -5.67
C HIS A 27 0.86 9.75 -4.20
N TYR A 28 2.13 9.92 -3.87
CA TYR A 28 2.58 9.78 -2.48
C TYR A 28 2.04 10.87 -1.55
N ARG A 29 1.79 12.08 -2.07
CA ARG A 29 1.18 13.13 -1.28
C ARG A 29 -0.25 12.80 -0.89
N GLU A 30 -1.07 12.34 -1.83
CA GLU A 30 -2.45 11.95 -1.56
C GLU A 30 -2.53 10.77 -0.58
N ILE A 31 -1.66 9.76 -0.72
CA ILE A 31 -1.56 8.65 0.23
C ILE A 31 -1.17 9.15 1.61
N ALA A 32 -0.12 9.98 1.72
CA ALA A 32 0.33 10.52 3.00
C ALA A 32 -0.76 11.36 3.68
N ASP A 33 -1.51 12.17 2.91
CA ASP A 33 -2.63 12.96 3.42
C ASP A 33 -3.76 12.06 3.94
N ALA A 34 -4.07 10.98 3.24
CA ALA A 34 -5.07 10.01 3.66
C ALA A 34 -4.64 9.25 4.92
N ILE A 35 -3.38 8.78 4.98
CA ILE A 35 -2.83 8.14 6.19
C ILE A 35 -2.87 9.12 7.37
N ALA A 36 -2.48 10.37 7.16
CA ALA A 36 -2.54 11.41 8.21
C ALA A 36 -3.98 11.66 8.70
N ALA A 37 -4.98 11.60 7.81
CA ALA A 37 -6.38 11.70 8.21
C ALA A 37 -6.80 10.52 9.10
N PHE A 38 -6.47 9.27 8.71
CA PHE A 38 -6.72 8.09 9.55
C PHE A 38 -5.98 8.14 10.88
N ALA A 39 -4.75 8.64 10.90
CA ALA A 39 -3.96 8.76 12.13
C ALA A 39 -4.61 9.71 13.15
N ARG A 40 -5.24 10.82 12.70
CA ARG A 40 -5.98 11.72 13.58
C ARG A 40 -7.19 11.05 14.25
N GLU A 41 -7.83 10.09 13.56
CA GLU A 41 -8.98 9.37 14.08
C GLU A 41 -8.59 8.18 14.96
N ALA A 42 -7.60 7.39 14.53
CA ALA A 42 -7.25 6.11 15.13
C ALA A 42 -6.23 6.23 16.27
N GLY A 43 -5.31 7.21 16.18
CA GLY A 43 -4.25 7.42 17.17
C GLY A 43 -2.86 7.60 16.55
N PRO A 44 -1.89 8.01 17.38
CA PRO A 44 -0.63 8.57 16.89
C PRO A 44 0.47 7.55 16.56
N ARG A 45 0.29 6.24 16.79
CA ARG A 45 1.30 5.21 16.50
C ARG A 45 0.91 4.47 15.22
N VAL A 46 1.59 4.79 14.13
CA VAL A 46 1.23 4.39 12.77
C VAL A 46 2.26 3.42 12.19
N LEU A 47 1.79 2.37 11.52
CA LEU A 47 2.58 1.54 10.62
C LEU A 47 2.04 1.69 9.20
N ASP A 48 2.92 2.07 8.26
CA ASP A 48 2.69 1.98 6.82
C ASP A 48 3.44 0.75 6.29
N TYR A 49 2.69 -0.32 6.00
CA TYR A 49 3.24 -1.62 5.60
C TYR A 49 3.21 -1.79 4.08
N GLY A 50 4.39 -1.88 3.48
CA GLY A 50 4.60 -1.82 2.03
C GLY A 50 4.57 -0.36 1.55
N CYS A 51 5.25 0.52 2.27
CA CYS A 51 5.16 1.98 2.11
C CYS A 51 5.80 2.49 0.80
N GLY A 52 6.53 1.66 0.06
CA GLY A 52 7.30 2.10 -1.10
C GLY A 52 8.24 3.25 -0.76
N GLU A 53 8.40 4.23 -1.63
CA GLU A 53 9.34 5.34 -1.39
C GLU A 53 8.88 6.35 -0.32
N ALA A 54 7.62 6.36 0.08
CA ALA A 54 7.01 7.17 1.14
C ALA A 54 7.49 8.64 1.18
N ILE A 55 7.66 9.27 0.00
CA ILE A 55 8.38 10.57 -0.14
C ILE A 55 7.75 11.73 0.64
N HIS A 56 6.52 11.58 1.10
CA HIS A 56 5.78 12.56 1.90
C HIS A 56 5.39 12.04 3.30
N ALA A 57 6.15 11.08 3.86
CA ALA A 57 5.87 10.54 5.19
C ALA A 57 6.01 11.57 6.32
N ASP A 58 6.72 12.67 6.10
CA ASP A 58 6.77 13.84 6.99
C ASP A 58 5.37 14.41 7.30
N ARG A 59 4.43 14.34 6.36
CA ARG A 59 3.04 14.76 6.54
C ARG A 59 2.30 13.87 7.57
N VAL A 60 2.60 12.58 7.57
CA VAL A 60 2.08 11.64 8.58
C VAL A 60 2.76 11.90 9.93
N ALA A 61 4.08 12.08 9.94
CA ALA A 61 4.85 12.39 11.14
C ALA A 61 4.44 13.75 11.79
N ALA A 62 3.87 14.66 11.00
CA ALA A 62 3.34 15.92 11.55
C ALA A 62 2.14 15.74 12.50
N VAL A 63 1.41 14.62 12.39
CA VAL A 63 0.20 14.32 13.19
C VAL A 63 0.33 13.06 14.03
N ALA A 64 1.36 12.25 13.81
CA ALA A 64 1.66 11.02 14.54
C ALA A 64 2.83 11.25 15.49
N SER A 65 2.83 10.53 16.63
CA SER A 65 3.99 10.52 17.54
C SER A 65 5.06 9.52 17.11
N GLN A 66 4.65 8.49 16.37
CA GLN A 66 5.53 7.48 15.80
C GLN A 66 4.98 7.00 14.45
N VAL A 67 5.84 6.96 13.44
CA VAL A 67 5.56 6.38 12.13
C VAL A 67 6.59 5.31 11.85
N VAL A 68 6.13 4.09 11.68
CA VAL A 68 6.94 2.98 11.19
C VAL A 68 6.68 2.83 9.69
N LEU A 69 7.72 2.97 8.88
CA LEU A 69 7.69 2.73 7.45
C LEU A 69 8.30 1.35 7.19
N CYS A 70 7.52 0.44 6.64
CA CYS A 70 7.97 -0.93 6.36
C CYS A 70 7.92 -1.20 4.86
N ASP A 71 9.01 -1.70 4.31
CA ASP A 71 9.05 -2.21 2.94
C ASP A 71 9.92 -3.47 2.86
N ALA A 72 9.60 -4.38 1.94
CA ALA A 72 10.36 -5.61 1.74
C ALA A 72 11.69 -5.36 1.02
N ALA A 73 11.78 -4.32 0.16
CA ALA A 73 12.94 -4.00 -0.66
C ALA A 73 14.03 -3.27 0.15
N PRO A 74 15.25 -3.85 0.31
CA PRO A 74 16.33 -3.21 1.05
C PRO A 74 16.77 -1.86 0.48
N SER A 75 16.80 -1.72 -0.85
CA SER A 75 17.16 -0.47 -1.52
C SER A 75 16.16 0.66 -1.23
N VAL A 76 14.87 0.33 -1.19
CA VAL A 76 13.79 1.27 -0.82
C VAL A 76 13.96 1.71 0.64
N ARG A 77 14.14 0.77 1.57
CA ARG A 77 14.39 1.10 2.99
C ARG A 77 15.60 2.00 3.19
N ALA A 78 16.71 1.71 2.50
CA ALA A 78 17.93 2.55 2.58
C ALA A 78 17.67 3.98 2.08
N ALA A 79 16.92 4.14 0.99
CA ALA A 79 16.55 5.45 0.46
C ALA A 79 15.65 6.25 1.42
N ILE A 80 14.65 5.58 2.03
CA ILE A 80 13.77 6.19 3.04
C ILE A 80 14.57 6.61 4.28
N ALA A 81 15.41 5.72 4.82
CA ALA A 81 16.22 6.00 6.01
C ALA A 81 17.15 7.21 5.79
N LYS A 82 17.75 7.33 4.59
CA LYS A 82 18.54 8.49 4.23
C LYS A 82 17.70 9.77 4.14
N ARG A 83 16.50 9.69 3.55
CA ARG A 83 15.60 10.86 3.38
C ARG A 83 15.14 11.42 4.72
N PHE A 84 14.80 10.57 5.66
CA PHE A 84 14.23 10.95 6.95
C PHE A 84 15.20 10.80 8.14
N ALA A 85 16.52 10.81 7.89
CA ALA A 85 17.54 10.67 8.92
C ALA A 85 17.43 11.71 10.06
N GLY A 86 16.85 12.88 9.79
CA GLY A 86 16.62 13.96 10.77
C GLY A 86 15.24 13.97 11.43
N GLU A 87 14.36 13.01 11.11
CA GLU A 87 13.00 12.96 11.67
C GLU A 87 12.87 11.82 12.70
N PRO A 88 12.98 12.13 14.01
CA PRO A 88 13.03 11.11 15.06
C PRO A 88 11.74 10.32 15.23
N ARG A 89 10.62 10.81 14.71
CA ARG A 89 9.32 10.12 14.75
C ARG A 89 9.19 9.04 13.68
N ILE A 90 10.06 9.03 12.65
CA ILE A 90 10.05 8.06 11.57
C ILE A 90 11.09 6.97 11.84
N ARG A 91 10.64 5.72 11.83
CA ARG A 91 11.49 4.53 11.88
C ARG A 91 11.27 3.71 10.62
N VAL A 92 12.35 3.24 10.02
CA VAL A 92 12.30 2.36 8.84
C VAL A 92 12.64 0.95 9.27
N LEU A 93 11.75 -0.01 9.01
CA LEU A 93 11.89 -1.41 9.42
C LEU A 93 11.69 -2.36 8.23
N SER A 94 12.33 -3.51 8.30
CA SER A 94 12.00 -4.65 7.44
C SER A 94 10.75 -5.38 7.95
N PRO A 95 10.11 -6.25 7.12
CA PRO A 95 9.02 -7.09 7.59
C PRO A 95 9.38 -7.94 8.82
N GLU A 96 10.60 -8.50 8.85
CA GLU A 96 11.11 -9.33 9.95
C GLU A 96 11.34 -8.52 11.24
N GLU A 97 11.66 -7.24 11.12
CA GLU A 97 11.77 -6.32 12.26
C GLU A 97 10.39 -5.89 12.77
N VAL A 98 9.41 -5.70 11.87
CA VAL A 98 8.02 -5.43 12.24
C VAL A 98 7.42 -6.61 13.02
N GLU A 99 7.74 -7.86 12.67
CA GLU A 99 7.31 -9.04 13.43
C GLU A 99 7.74 -9.02 14.91
N LYS A 100 8.84 -8.32 15.22
CA LYS A 100 9.38 -8.21 16.59
C LYS A 100 8.78 -7.06 17.39
N LEU A 101 7.91 -6.26 16.82
CA LEU A 101 7.23 -5.19 17.54
C LEU A 101 6.31 -5.79 18.64
N PRO A 102 6.17 -5.10 19.79
CA PRO A 102 5.32 -5.57 20.87
C PRO A 102 3.85 -5.65 20.46
N ASP A 103 3.12 -6.58 21.08
CA ASP A 103 1.68 -6.70 20.91
C ASP A 103 0.97 -5.42 21.35
N GLY A 104 -0.05 -4.99 20.61
CA GLY A 104 -0.82 -3.79 20.92
C GLY A 104 -0.03 -2.48 20.84
N SER A 105 1.13 -2.48 20.20
CA SER A 105 2.00 -1.31 20.14
C SER A 105 1.57 -0.26 19.11
N LEU A 106 0.60 -0.56 18.25
CA LEU A 106 0.15 0.32 17.17
C LEU A 106 -1.32 0.72 17.32
N ASP A 107 -1.64 1.93 16.91
CA ASP A 107 -3.01 2.46 16.85
C ASP A 107 -3.61 2.32 15.46
N LEU A 108 -2.78 2.48 14.44
CA LEU A 108 -3.15 2.42 13.03
C LEU A 108 -2.13 1.60 12.24
N ILE A 109 -2.62 0.69 11.41
CA ILE A 109 -1.84 0.05 10.35
C ILE A 109 -2.51 0.39 9.03
N VAL A 110 -1.72 0.85 8.06
CA VAL A 110 -2.15 1.04 6.68
C VAL A 110 -1.30 0.14 5.79
N SER A 111 -1.96 -0.52 4.84
CA SER A 111 -1.29 -1.27 3.78
C SER A 111 -1.97 -0.95 2.46
N ASN A 112 -1.24 -0.31 1.56
CA ASN A 112 -1.74 0.14 0.27
C ASN A 112 -1.04 -0.59 -0.87
N SER A 113 -1.80 -1.16 -1.82
CA SER A 113 -1.28 -1.85 -3.01
C SER A 113 -0.36 -3.05 -2.74
N VAL A 114 -0.48 -3.71 -1.57
CA VAL A 114 0.37 -4.85 -1.17
C VAL A 114 -0.30 -6.19 -1.38
N THR A 115 -1.58 -6.30 -1.03
CA THR A 115 -2.30 -7.59 -0.97
C THR A 115 -2.31 -8.35 -2.29
N GLN A 116 -2.20 -7.64 -3.40
CA GLN A 116 -2.16 -8.21 -4.74
C GLN A 116 -0.91 -9.05 -5.04
N TYR A 117 0.16 -8.90 -4.25
CA TYR A 117 1.42 -9.63 -4.41
C TYR A 117 1.55 -10.81 -3.44
N LEU A 118 0.62 -10.94 -2.50
CA LEU A 118 0.63 -11.99 -1.49
C LEU A 118 -0.24 -13.17 -1.92
N THR A 119 0.23 -14.38 -1.64
CA THR A 119 -0.63 -15.56 -1.66
C THR A 119 -1.68 -15.45 -0.58
N HIS A 120 -2.74 -16.25 -0.67
CA HIS A 120 -3.77 -16.30 0.37
C HIS A 120 -3.17 -16.62 1.75
N ALA A 121 -2.29 -17.60 1.84
CA ALA A 121 -1.64 -18.00 3.09
C ALA A 121 -0.68 -16.91 3.64
N GLU A 122 0.01 -16.17 2.77
CA GLU A 122 0.84 -15.03 3.18
C GLU A 122 -0.04 -13.90 3.70
N LEU A 123 -1.15 -13.61 3.04
CA LEU A 123 -2.08 -12.56 3.48
C LEU A 123 -2.71 -12.92 4.83
N GLU A 124 -3.16 -14.15 5.05
CA GLU A 124 -3.67 -14.59 6.36
C GLU A 124 -2.62 -14.40 7.47
N ARG A 125 -1.37 -14.80 7.21
CA ARG A 125 -0.28 -14.63 8.18
C ARG A 125 -0.02 -13.15 8.50
N VAL A 126 0.00 -12.31 7.49
CA VAL A 126 0.23 -10.87 7.66
C VAL A 126 -0.96 -10.19 8.36
N LEU A 127 -2.19 -10.59 8.06
CA LEU A 127 -3.37 -10.11 8.77
C LEU A 127 -3.35 -10.52 10.26
N GLY A 128 -2.94 -11.74 10.57
CA GLY A 128 -2.73 -12.21 11.96
C GLY A 128 -1.65 -11.39 12.67
N LEU A 129 -0.54 -11.07 11.99
CA LEU A 129 0.50 -10.18 12.50
C LEU A 129 -0.08 -8.78 12.79
N TRP A 130 -0.79 -8.19 11.86
CA TRP A 130 -1.38 -6.86 12.03
C TRP A 130 -2.41 -6.84 13.16
N HIS A 131 -3.23 -7.89 13.28
CA HIS A 131 -4.14 -8.04 14.40
C HIS A 131 -3.40 -8.05 15.75
N ARG A 132 -2.31 -8.80 15.87
CA ARG A 132 -1.49 -8.85 17.09
C ARG A 132 -0.88 -7.48 17.45
N LEU A 133 -0.36 -6.76 16.44
CA LEU A 133 0.34 -5.48 16.63
C LEU A 133 -0.59 -4.32 16.97
N LEU A 134 -1.83 -4.34 16.50
CA LEU A 134 -2.82 -3.32 16.84
C LEU A 134 -3.25 -3.44 18.30
N LYS A 135 -3.44 -2.33 18.99
CA LYS A 135 -4.14 -2.30 20.28
C LYS A 135 -5.59 -2.75 20.14
N ALA A 136 -6.27 -3.11 21.23
CA ALA A 136 -7.71 -3.32 21.23
C ALA A 136 -8.43 -2.07 20.69
N GLY A 137 -9.38 -2.27 19.75
CA GLY A 137 -10.04 -1.18 19.04
C GLY A 137 -9.16 -0.43 18.01
N GLY A 138 -7.90 -0.84 17.82
CA GLY A 138 -7.00 -0.26 16.83
C GLY A 138 -7.50 -0.47 15.40
N THR A 139 -7.07 0.38 14.49
CA THR A 139 -7.59 0.44 13.12
C THR A 139 -6.59 -0.14 12.12
N LEU A 140 -7.07 -1.01 11.25
CA LEU A 140 -6.39 -1.47 10.03
C LEU A 140 -7.08 -0.84 8.81
N VAL A 141 -6.27 -0.30 7.89
CA VAL A 141 -6.73 0.13 6.56
C VAL A 141 -5.99 -0.68 5.51
N VAL A 142 -6.74 -1.44 4.71
CA VAL A 142 -6.18 -2.17 3.56
C VAL A 142 -6.76 -1.57 2.30
N ALA A 143 -5.89 -0.97 1.49
CA ALA A 143 -6.29 -0.22 0.32
C ALA A 143 -5.78 -0.86 -0.99
N ASP A 144 -6.42 -0.47 -2.08
CA ASP A 144 -6.11 -0.89 -3.44
C ASP A 144 -6.30 -2.41 -3.67
N VAL A 145 -7.26 -3.01 -2.96
CA VAL A 145 -7.64 -4.41 -3.16
C VAL A 145 -8.31 -4.56 -4.52
N ILE A 146 -7.80 -5.47 -5.34
CA ILE A 146 -8.24 -5.65 -6.73
C ILE A 146 -9.46 -6.57 -6.78
N PRO A 147 -10.63 -6.11 -7.27
CA PRO A 147 -11.76 -7.00 -7.49
C PRO A 147 -11.57 -7.86 -8.75
N PRO A 148 -12.29 -9.00 -8.88
CA PRO A 148 -12.14 -9.92 -10.02
C PRO A 148 -12.40 -9.30 -11.39
N ASP A 149 -13.29 -8.32 -11.46
CA ASP A 149 -13.74 -7.62 -12.67
C ASP A 149 -12.84 -6.44 -13.08
N ALA A 150 -11.88 -6.04 -12.24
CA ALA A 150 -10.94 -4.99 -12.58
C ALA A 150 -9.98 -5.46 -13.68
N GLY A 151 -9.91 -4.70 -14.77
CA GLY A 151 -9.09 -5.02 -15.93
C GLY A 151 -8.12 -3.90 -16.34
N ALA A 152 -7.24 -4.22 -17.29
CA ALA A 152 -6.26 -3.26 -17.81
C ALA A 152 -6.90 -1.99 -18.40
N LEU A 153 -8.06 -2.09 -19.02
CA LEU A 153 -8.80 -0.95 -19.57
C LEU A 153 -9.31 -0.03 -18.46
N THR A 154 -9.80 -0.61 -17.37
CA THR A 154 -10.26 0.13 -16.18
C THR A 154 -9.10 0.87 -15.54
N ASP A 155 -7.95 0.20 -15.37
CA ASP A 155 -6.72 0.80 -14.84
C ASP A 155 -6.22 1.94 -15.74
N ALA A 156 -6.19 1.75 -17.06
CA ALA A 156 -5.78 2.78 -18.00
C ALA A 156 -6.72 4.00 -17.99
N ALA A 157 -8.03 3.78 -17.95
CA ALA A 157 -9.01 4.86 -17.87
C ALA A 157 -8.90 5.63 -16.55
N ALA A 158 -8.64 4.95 -15.43
CA ALA A 158 -8.41 5.58 -14.13
C ALA A 158 -7.15 6.44 -14.16
N LEU A 159 -6.04 5.92 -14.70
CA LEU A 159 -4.78 6.66 -14.84
C LEU A 159 -4.97 7.91 -15.70
N LEU A 160 -5.66 7.82 -16.84
CA LEU A 160 -5.86 8.98 -17.74
C LEU A 160 -6.71 10.06 -17.08
N ARG A 161 -7.77 9.69 -16.35
CA ARG A 161 -8.59 10.66 -15.59
C ARG A 161 -7.77 11.33 -14.49
N TYR A 162 -7.00 10.56 -13.76
CA TYR A 162 -6.11 11.06 -12.71
C TYR A 162 -5.05 12.00 -13.29
N ALA A 163 -4.44 11.62 -14.42
CA ALA A 163 -3.44 12.42 -15.10
C ALA A 163 -3.99 13.74 -15.66
N ALA A 164 -5.23 13.75 -16.18
CA ALA A 164 -5.90 14.97 -16.62
C ALA A 164 -6.14 15.93 -15.44
N ALA A 165 -6.65 15.42 -14.32
CA ALA A 165 -6.87 16.22 -13.11
C ALA A 165 -5.58 16.79 -12.52
N ASN A 166 -4.45 16.07 -12.66
CA ASN A 166 -3.17 16.41 -12.05
C ASN A 166 -2.12 16.96 -13.04
N ARG A 167 -2.52 17.32 -14.27
CA ARG A 167 -1.69 18.00 -15.29
C ARG A 167 -0.47 17.18 -15.76
N PHE A 168 -0.62 15.85 -15.90
CA PHE A 168 0.41 14.99 -16.51
C PHE A 168 -0.15 14.04 -17.59
N LEU A 169 -1.27 14.41 -18.23
CA LEU A 169 -1.98 13.55 -19.21
C LEU A 169 -1.07 13.09 -20.38
N ILE A 170 -0.24 13.97 -20.94
CA ILE A 170 0.66 13.63 -22.05
C ILE A 170 1.66 12.55 -21.60
N ALA A 171 2.22 12.69 -20.39
CA ALA A 171 3.13 11.68 -19.84
C ALA A 171 2.41 10.34 -19.58
N ALA A 172 1.14 10.38 -19.16
CA ALA A 172 0.35 9.17 -18.96
C ALA A 172 0.07 8.43 -20.27
N LEU A 173 -0.28 9.15 -21.35
CA LEU A 173 -0.47 8.56 -22.68
C LEU A 173 0.82 7.88 -23.18
N TRP A 174 1.96 8.55 -23.09
CA TRP A 174 3.26 7.98 -23.44
C TRP A 174 3.62 6.78 -22.54
N GLY A 175 3.32 6.88 -21.23
CA GLY A 175 3.53 5.80 -20.28
C GLY A 175 2.73 4.54 -20.64
N LEU A 176 1.46 4.68 -21.01
CA LEU A 176 0.61 3.56 -21.46
C LEU A 176 1.16 2.88 -22.72
N VAL A 177 1.57 3.66 -23.73
CA VAL A 177 2.19 3.11 -24.94
C VAL A 177 3.46 2.35 -24.58
N ARG A 178 4.35 2.94 -23.77
CA ARG A 178 5.58 2.29 -23.33
C ARG A 178 5.32 1.02 -22.50
N THR A 179 4.32 1.04 -21.63
CA THR A 179 3.95 -0.12 -20.80
C THR A 179 3.40 -1.25 -21.64
N ALA A 180 2.55 -0.96 -22.64
CA ALA A 180 2.03 -1.96 -23.56
C ALA A 180 3.13 -2.67 -24.36
N LEU A 181 4.23 -1.97 -24.63
CA LEU A 181 5.40 -2.48 -25.37
C LEU A 181 6.50 -3.05 -24.45
N SER A 182 6.35 -2.98 -23.13
CA SER A 182 7.40 -3.31 -22.16
C SER A 182 7.31 -4.75 -21.63
N PRO A 183 8.44 -5.31 -21.15
CA PRO A 183 8.45 -6.58 -20.41
C PRO A 183 7.58 -6.56 -19.14
N TYR A 184 7.31 -5.39 -18.57
CA TYR A 184 6.46 -5.22 -17.38
C TYR A 184 5.04 -5.74 -17.58
N SER A 185 4.46 -5.55 -18.76
CA SER A 185 3.13 -6.09 -19.07
C SER A 185 3.12 -7.63 -19.04
N ARG A 186 4.22 -8.25 -19.50
CA ARG A 186 4.41 -9.70 -19.44
C ARG A 186 4.66 -10.19 -18.02
N LEU A 187 5.48 -9.48 -17.25
CA LEU A 187 5.75 -9.81 -15.85
C LEU A 187 4.46 -9.77 -15.03
N ARG A 188 3.66 -8.71 -15.14
CA ARG A 188 2.36 -8.58 -14.45
C ARG A 188 1.38 -9.70 -14.84
N SER A 189 1.41 -10.17 -16.07
CA SER A 189 0.59 -11.31 -16.52
C SER A 189 1.13 -12.65 -16.02
N GLN A 190 2.43 -12.78 -15.78
CA GLN A 190 3.09 -14.01 -15.33
C GLN A 190 3.06 -14.17 -13.81
N ILE A 191 3.30 -13.09 -13.04
CA ILE A 191 3.26 -13.12 -11.58
C ILE A 191 1.82 -13.37 -11.09
N GLY A 192 0.82 -12.98 -11.88
CA GLY A 192 -0.57 -12.97 -11.46
C GLY A 192 -0.79 -11.98 -10.29
N VAL A 193 -1.93 -11.35 -10.25
CA VAL A 193 -2.32 -10.53 -9.09
C VAL A 193 -3.46 -11.21 -8.37
N THR A 194 -3.33 -11.35 -7.06
CA THR A 194 -4.40 -11.90 -6.23
C THR A 194 -5.58 -10.93 -6.22
N ARG A 195 -6.77 -11.46 -6.42
CA ARG A 195 -8.02 -10.69 -6.53
C ARG A 195 -9.01 -11.21 -5.53
N TYR A 196 -9.80 -10.32 -4.96
CA TYR A 196 -10.80 -10.64 -3.97
C TYR A 196 -12.14 -10.00 -4.31
N THR A 197 -13.23 -10.75 -4.15
CA THR A 197 -14.55 -10.11 -4.03
C THR A 197 -14.63 -9.36 -2.70
N GLN A 198 -15.55 -8.40 -2.60
CA GLN A 198 -15.77 -7.69 -1.34
C GLN A 198 -16.10 -8.67 -0.20
N SER A 199 -17.01 -9.64 -0.44
CA SER A 199 -17.41 -10.63 0.57
C SER A 199 -16.25 -11.48 1.03
N ALA A 200 -15.49 -12.07 0.09
CA ALA A 200 -14.34 -12.92 0.42
C ALA A 200 -13.27 -12.17 1.22
N PHE A 201 -13.02 -10.88 0.91
CA PHE A 201 -12.04 -10.10 1.66
C PHE A 201 -12.54 -9.73 3.07
N MET A 202 -13.84 -9.42 3.21
CA MET A 202 -14.44 -9.17 4.53
C MET A 202 -14.50 -10.43 5.39
N GLU A 203 -14.80 -11.59 4.81
CA GLU A 203 -14.74 -12.90 5.49
C GLU A 203 -13.32 -13.20 5.97
N LEU A 204 -12.32 -12.93 5.14
CA LEU A 204 -10.92 -13.11 5.52
C LEU A 204 -10.52 -12.18 6.68
N LEU A 205 -10.94 -10.93 6.68
CA LEU A 205 -10.70 -10.01 7.80
C LEU A 205 -11.40 -10.50 9.08
N ALA A 206 -12.64 -10.97 8.95
CA ALA A 206 -13.41 -11.49 10.09
C ALA A 206 -12.79 -12.76 10.68
N SER A 207 -12.24 -13.66 9.85
CA SER A 207 -11.62 -14.92 10.30
C SER A 207 -10.40 -14.71 11.19
N VAL A 208 -9.75 -13.55 11.10
CA VAL A 208 -8.60 -13.16 11.94
C VAL A 208 -8.97 -12.19 13.07
N GLY A 209 -10.27 -11.96 13.34
CA GLY A 209 -10.71 -11.16 14.48
C GLY A 209 -10.89 -9.67 14.20
N PHE A 210 -11.14 -9.28 12.97
CA PHE A 210 -11.47 -7.90 12.62
C PHE A 210 -12.96 -7.73 12.34
N THR A 211 -13.54 -6.62 12.76
CA THR A 211 -14.80 -6.10 12.23
C THR A 211 -14.48 -5.08 11.15
N ALA A 212 -14.95 -5.32 9.92
CA ALA A 212 -14.55 -4.53 8.76
C ALA A 212 -15.73 -3.93 8.00
N GLU A 213 -15.48 -2.81 7.35
CA GLU A 213 -16.35 -2.18 6.37
C GLU A 213 -15.57 -1.80 5.11
N ARG A 214 -16.23 -1.84 3.94
CA ARG A 214 -15.68 -1.26 2.72
C ARG A 214 -15.93 0.24 2.72
N LEU A 215 -14.89 1.03 2.49
CA LEU A 215 -15.03 2.47 2.30
C LEU A 215 -15.63 2.80 0.93
N SER A 216 -16.36 3.92 0.84
CA SER A 216 -17.00 4.38 -0.39
C SER A 216 -16.00 4.82 -1.47
N ARG A 217 -14.77 5.15 -1.08
CA ARG A 217 -13.68 5.53 -1.97
C ARG A 217 -12.45 4.67 -1.73
N ASN A 218 -11.77 4.34 -2.83
CA ASN A 218 -10.43 3.78 -2.73
C ASN A 218 -9.44 4.86 -2.26
N LEU A 219 -8.39 4.47 -1.54
CA LEU A 219 -7.30 5.35 -1.14
C LEU A 219 -6.54 5.86 -2.38
N GLU A 220 -6.37 4.98 -3.34
CA GLU A 220 -5.76 5.24 -4.63
C GLU A 220 -6.77 5.87 -5.61
N HIS A 221 -6.23 6.46 -6.68
CA HIS A 221 -7.01 7.12 -7.74
C HIS A 221 -7.95 6.21 -8.53
N ASN A 222 -7.74 4.89 -8.47
CA ASN A 222 -8.60 3.93 -9.19
C ASN A 222 -9.83 3.57 -8.36
N ALA A 223 -10.98 4.18 -8.71
CA ALA A 223 -12.25 3.95 -8.02
C ALA A 223 -12.83 2.54 -8.22
N ALA A 224 -12.32 1.76 -9.17
CA ALA A 224 -12.74 0.36 -9.36
C ALA A 224 -12.12 -0.59 -8.32
N ARG A 225 -11.12 -0.14 -7.58
CA ARG A 225 -10.48 -0.90 -6.51
C ARG A 225 -11.09 -0.59 -5.16
N MET A 226 -10.80 -1.41 -4.17
CA MET A 226 -11.48 -1.36 -2.88
C MET A 226 -10.52 -0.98 -1.76
N THR A 227 -11.03 -0.19 -0.82
CA THR A 227 -10.38 0.06 0.48
C THR A 227 -11.29 -0.45 1.59
N PHE A 228 -10.70 -1.15 2.54
CA PHE A 228 -11.39 -1.66 3.72
C PHE A 228 -10.81 -0.99 4.97
N ARG A 229 -11.70 -0.55 5.86
CA ARG A 229 -11.36 -0.15 7.21
C ARG A 229 -11.82 -1.27 8.15
N ALA A 230 -10.91 -1.74 8.99
CA ALA A 230 -11.18 -2.81 9.93
C ALA A 230 -10.75 -2.40 11.34
N ARG A 231 -11.44 -2.87 12.36
CA ARG A 231 -11.13 -2.65 13.77
C ARG A 231 -10.80 -3.97 14.43
N ARG A 232 -9.74 -3.99 15.23
CA ARG A 232 -9.44 -5.12 16.09
C ARG A 232 -10.52 -5.23 17.17
N THR A 233 -11.24 -6.34 17.18
CA THR A 233 -12.22 -6.68 18.22
C THR A 233 -11.52 -7.20 19.47
#